data_d19880e7d682df86c0513cfe941ae18f
#
_entry.id   d19880e7d682df86c0513cfe941ae18f
#
_cell.length_a   1.000
_cell.length_b   1.000
_cell.length_c   1.000
_cell.angle_alpha   90.00
_cell.angle_beta   90.00
_cell.angle_gamma   90.00
#
_symmetry.space_group_name_H-M   'P 1'
#
loop_
_entity.id
_entity.type
_entity.pdbx_description
1 polymer ?
#
loop_
_entity_poly.entity_id
_entity_poly.type
_entity_poly.pdbx_seq_one_letter_code
_entity_poly.pdbx_strand_id
1 'polypeptide(L)'
;MKRAVIFLILMVMGIAVYRAFFSIDRYTALNQQVSNCNGCTVKNEETAVDIAEEILFETYGQSRIEDQRPYEVRLLGNKVWSLKGTLNNSTVEKLVSGGMPEFGGTFEIDIDPRDGKILKIIHYK
;
A
#
# COMPACT_ATOMS: atom_id res chain seq x y z
N MET A 1 39.90 -14.14 -5.90
CA MET A 1 39.00 -14.16 -4.72
C MET A 1 38.55 -12.77 -4.31
N LYS A 2 39.39 -11.77 -4.13
CA LYS A 2 39.01 -10.41 -3.73
C LYS A 2 38.00 -9.71 -4.68
N ARG A 3 38.13 -9.91 -5.98
CA ARG A 3 37.24 -9.31 -6.99
C ARG A 3 35.82 -9.91 -6.96
N ALA A 4 35.69 -11.21 -6.72
CA ALA A 4 34.39 -11.88 -6.62
C ALA A 4 33.61 -11.44 -5.38
N VAL A 5 34.26 -11.21 -4.25
CA VAL A 5 33.65 -10.72 -3.00
C VAL A 5 33.13 -9.31 -3.17
N ILE A 6 33.87 -8.44 -3.87
CA ILE A 6 33.45 -7.06 -4.14
C ILE A 6 32.19 -7.04 -5.03
N PHE A 7 32.13 -7.88 -6.06
CA PHE A 7 30.93 -7.97 -6.91
C PHE A 7 29.71 -8.47 -6.14
N LEU A 8 29.89 -9.41 -5.23
CA LEU A 8 28.81 -9.95 -4.41
C LEU A 8 28.26 -8.89 -3.44
N ILE A 9 29.13 -8.10 -2.83
CA ILE A 9 28.75 -7.00 -1.93
C ILE A 9 27.99 -5.91 -2.72
N LEU A 10 28.45 -5.55 -3.90
CA LEU A 10 27.77 -4.54 -4.74
C LEU A 10 26.38 -5.03 -5.21
N MET A 11 26.26 -6.32 -5.51
CA MET A 11 24.97 -6.91 -5.90
C MET A 11 23.97 -6.93 -4.75
N VAL A 12 24.42 -7.28 -3.53
CA VAL A 12 23.57 -7.28 -2.32
C VAL A 12 23.13 -5.84 -1.95
N MET A 13 24.07 -4.89 -2.04
CA MET A 13 23.76 -3.46 -1.82
C MET A 13 22.75 -2.94 -2.85
N GLY A 14 22.90 -3.30 -4.12
CA GLY A 14 21.97 -2.92 -5.18
C GLY A 14 20.55 -3.45 -4.95
N ILE A 15 20.41 -4.70 -4.50
CA ILE A 15 19.11 -5.32 -4.18
C ILE A 15 18.47 -4.65 -2.96
N ALA A 16 19.25 -4.32 -1.93
CA ALA A 16 18.74 -3.65 -0.73
C ALA A 16 18.22 -2.24 -1.03
N VAL A 17 18.98 -1.47 -1.84
CA VAL A 17 18.58 -0.14 -2.29
C VAL A 17 17.33 -0.21 -3.18
N TYR A 18 17.29 -1.18 -4.11
CA TYR A 18 16.13 -1.39 -4.97
C TYR A 18 14.85 -1.71 -4.18
N ARG A 19 14.94 -2.59 -3.17
CA ARG A 19 13.81 -2.91 -2.29
C ARG A 19 13.36 -1.71 -1.44
N ALA A 20 14.31 -0.92 -0.94
CA ALA A 20 13.98 0.29 -0.17
C ALA A 20 13.27 1.36 -1.04
N PHE A 21 13.69 1.53 -2.30
CA PHE A 21 13.04 2.44 -3.24
C PHE A 21 11.63 1.99 -3.64
N PHE A 22 11.42 0.69 -3.86
CA PHE A 22 10.10 0.14 -4.23
C PHE A 22 9.09 0.14 -3.08
N SER A 23 9.56 0.09 -1.81
CA SER A 23 8.65 0.17 -0.65
C SER A 23 8.10 1.58 -0.43
N ILE A 24 8.81 2.62 -0.85
CA ILE A 24 8.42 4.02 -0.62
C ILE A 24 7.19 4.41 -1.47
N ASP A 25 6.96 3.72 -2.61
CA ASP A 25 5.89 4.08 -3.54
C ASP A 25 4.57 3.32 -3.31
N ARG A 26 4.51 2.35 -2.38
CA ARG A 26 3.29 1.59 -2.12
C ARG A 26 2.23 2.40 -1.38
N TYR A 27 2.63 3.20 -0.41
CA TYR A 27 1.70 3.95 0.43
C TYR A 27 2.31 5.24 0.97
N THR A 28 1.44 6.16 1.36
CA THR A 28 1.78 7.38 2.08
C THR A 28 1.17 7.32 3.48
N ALA A 29 2.03 7.34 4.50
CA ALA A 29 1.59 7.42 5.90
C ALA A 29 1.20 8.87 6.22
N LEU A 30 -0.08 9.12 6.42
CA LEU A 30 -0.59 10.49 6.61
C LEU A 30 -0.40 11.00 8.04
N ASN A 31 -0.26 10.12 9.01
CA ASN A 31 -0.05 10.50 10.41
C ASN A 31 1.12 9.81 11.10
N GLN A 32 1.87 8.97 10.38
CA GLN A 32 3.09 8.27 10.86
C GLN A 32 2.95 7.66 12.26
N GLN A 33 1.77 7.15 12.59
CA GLN A 33 1.51 6.57 13.90
C GLN A 33 1.78 5.08 13.89
N VAL A 34 2.44 4.62 14.94
CA VAL A 34 2.53 3.20 15.27
C VAL A 34 1.44 2.91 16.29
N SER A 35 0.70 1.83 16.10
CA SER A 35 -0.29 1.41 17.08
C SER A 35 0.37 1.11 18.43
N ASN A 36 -0.02 1.84 19.47
CA ASN A 36 0.45 1.64 20.86
C ASN A 36 -0.23 0.44 21.54
N CYS A 37 -0.93 -0.37 20.80
CA CYS A 37 -1.66 -1.51 21.29
C CYS A 37 -0.69 -2.67 21.62
N ASN A 38 -0.59 -3.01 22.92
CA ASN A 38 0.17 -4.18 23.34
C ASN A 38 -0.48 -5.46 22.82
N GLY A 39 0.29 -6.27 22.08
CA GLY A 39 -0.19 -7.54 21.53
C GLY A 39 -1.02 -7.43 20.26
N CYS A 40 -1.11 -6.26 19.65
CA CYS A 40 -1.78 -6.10 18.35
C CYS A 40 -1.02 -6.79 17.22
N THR A 41 -1.78 -7.38 16.31
CA THR A 41 -1.26 -8.02 15.10
C THR A 41 -0.80 -6.99 14.08
N VAL A 42 -1.53 -5.88 13.94
CA VAL A 42 -1.26 -4.83 12.94
C VAL A 42 -0.67 -3.61 13.63
N LYS A 43 0.65 -3.55 13.73
CA LYS A 43 1.36 -2.52 14.49
C LYS A 43 1.75 -1.29 13.68
N ASN A 44 1.95 -1.44 12.38
CA ASN A 44 2.46 -0.40 11.50
C ASN A 44 1.72 -0.39 10.16
N GLU A 45 1.98 0.65 9.39
CA GLU A 45 1.39 0.89 8.08
C GLU A 45 1.69 -0.26 7.12
N GLU A 46 2.91 -0.77 7.11
CA GLU A 46 3.34 -1.83 6.20
C GLU A 46 2.51 -3.10 6.40
N THR A 47 2.33 -3.53 7.65
CA THR A 47 1.49 -4.69 7.96
C THR A 47 0.02 -4.46 7.57
N ALA A 48 -0.49 -3.24 7.78
CA ALA A 48 -1.84 -2.88 7.36
C ALA A 48 -1.99 -2.95 5.84
N VAL A 49 -1.00 -2.48 5.09
CA VAL A 49 -0.98 -2.53 3.62
C VAL A 49 -0.90 -3.98 3.13
N ASP A 50 -0.07 -4.83 3.73
CA ASP A 50 0.05 -6.23 3.34
C ASP A 50 -1.28 -6.98 3.49
N ILE A 51 -1.98 -6.80 4.61
CA ILE A 51 -3.31 -7.40 4.85
C ILE A 51 -4.33 -6.85 3.87
N ALA A 52 -4.33 -5.53 3.63
CA ALA A 52 -5.27 -4.91 2.70
C ALA A 52 -5.05 -5.42 1.27
N GLU A 53 -3.81 -5.49 0.79
CA GLU A 53 -3.51 -5.97 -0.55
C GLU A 53 -3.92 -7.42 -0.75
N GLU A 54 -3.65 -8.32 0.20
CA GLU A 54 -4.05 -9.72 0.12
C GLU A 54 -5.55 -9.85 -0.16
N ILE A 55 -6.39 -9.15 0.58
CA ILE A 55 -7.84 -9.22 0.45
C ILE A 55 -8.34 -8.48 -0.79
N LEU A 56 -7.81 -7.30 -1.07
CA LEU A 56 -8.23 -6.50 -2.20
C LEU A 56 -7.81 -7.12 -3.54
N PHE A 57 -6.65 -7.77 -3.61
CA PHE A 57 -6.19 -8.47 -4.82
C PHE A 57 -7.09 -9.67 -5.14
N GLU A 58 -7.49 -10.42 -4.12
CA GLU A 58 -8.42 -11.53 -4.27
C GLU A 58 -9.81 -11.06 -4.71
N THR A 59 -10.28 -9.94 -4.15
CA THR A 59 -11.65 -9.44 -4.38
C THR A 59 -11.79 -8.69 -5.70
N TYR A 60 -10.82 -7.82 -6.04
CA TYR A 60 -10.94 -6.87 -7.16
C TYR A 60 -9.88 -7.06 -8.26
N GLY A 61 -8.88 -7.91 -8.02
CA GLY A 61 -7.77 -8.15 -8.92
C GLY A 61 -6.54 -7.28 -8.64
N GLN A 62 -5.37 -7.89 -8.71
CA GLN A 62 -4.09 -7.27 -8.35
C GLN A 62 -3.82 -5.99 -9.15
N SER A 63 -3.88 -6.05 -10.48
CA SER A 63 -3.57 -4.90 -11.35
C SER A 63 -4.43 -3.68 -11.02
N ARG A 64 -5.72 -3.88 -10.81
CA ARG A 64 -6.66 -2.79 -10.51
C ARG A 64 -6.36 -2.09 -9.18
N ILE A 65 -5.90 -2.84 -8.18
CA ILE A 65 -5.56 -2.28 -6.88
C ILE A 65 -4.19 -1.62 -6.91
N GLU A 66 -3.19 -2.23 -7.56
CA GLU A 66 -1.86 -1.64 -7.73
C GLU A 66 -1.89 -0.31 -8.49
N ASP A 67 -2.80 -0.15 -9.45
CA ASP A 67 -3.00 1.11 -10.18
C ASP A 67 -3.47 2.26 -9.28
N GLN A 68 -3.94 1.96 -8.07
CA GLN A 68 -4.35 2.95 -7.08
C GLN A 68 -3.25 3.29 -6.06
N ARG A 69 -2.02 2.82 -6.29
CA ARG A 69 -0.85 3.23 -5.50
C ARG A 69 -0.38 4.63 -5.88
N PRO A 70 0.20 5.35 -4.88
CA PRO A 70 0.41 5.03 -3.47
C PRO A 70 -0.89 5.16 -2.66
N TYR A 71 -1.15 4.20 -1.78
CA TYR A 71 -2.34 4.27 -0.92
C TYR A 71 -2.16 5.30 0.18
N GLU A 72 -3.23 5.96 0.56
CA GLU A 72 -3.27 6.78 1.77
C GLU A 72 -3.54 5.88 2.97
N VAL A 73 -2.67 5.91 3.98
CA VAL A 73 -2.78 5.10 5.19
C VAL A 73 -2.88 5.99 6.42
N ARG A 74 -3.88 5.73 7.26
CA ARG A 74 -4.11 6.45 8.52
C ARG A 74 -4.42 5.47 9.65
N LEU A 75 -3.91 5.77 10.85
CA LEU A 75 -4.38 5.16 12.08
C LEU A 75 -5.36 6.11 12.77
N LEU A 76 -6.63 5.74 12.79
CA LEU A 76 -7.71 6.55 13.37
C LEU A 76 -7.88 6.23 14.85
N GLY A 77 -7.53 7.17 15.73
CA GLY A 77 -7.71 7.10 17.17
C GLY A 77 -7.08 5.86 17.84
N ASN A 78 -5.97 5.33 17.29
CA ASN A 78 -5.36 4.06 17.71
C ASN A 78 -6.28 2.83 17.62
N LYS A 79 -7.40 2.91 16.92
CA LYS A 79 -8.43 1.86 16.90
C LYS A 79 -8.69 1.26 15.55
N VAL A 80 -8.35 1.96 14.47
CA VAL A 80 -8.63 1.52 13.11
C VAL A 80 -7.53 1.98 12.16
N TRP A 81 -6.96 1.04 11.40
CA TRP A 81 -6.17 1.33 10.23
C TRP A 81 -7.11 1.57 9.06
N SER A 82 -7.11 2.76 8.51
CA SER A 82 -7.89 3.11 7.31
C SER A 82 -6.95 3.32 6.13
N LEU A 83 -7.19 2.56 5.07
CA LEU A 83 -6.43 2.64 3.82
C LEU A 83 -7.37 3.05 2.71
N LYS A 84 -6.90 3.95 1.86
CA LYS A 84 -7.64 4.44 0.71
C LYS A 84 -6.77 4.44 -0.54
N GLY A 85 -7.30 3.94 -1.65
CA GLY A 85 -6.66 4.05 -2.94
C GLY A 85 -6.66 5.49 -3.46
N THR A 86 -5.66 5.84 -4.26
CA THR A 86 -5.58 7.14 -4.92
C THR A 86 -5.85 7.01 -6.42
N LEU A 87 -6.40 8.04 -7.03
CA LEU A 87 -6.52 8.09 -8.48
C LEU A 87 -5.14 8.36 -9.06
N ASN A 88 -4.65 7.44 -9.87
CA ASN A 88 -3.35 7.58 -10.51
C ASN A 88 -3.38 8.70 -11.58
N ASN A 89 -2.26 9.39 -11.74
CA ASN A 89 -2.08 10.45 -12.75
C ASN A 89 -2.40 9.96 -14.18
N SER A 90 -2.21 8.69 -14.47
CA SER A 90 -2.60 8.10 -15.76
C SER A 90 -4.09 8.18 -16.03
N THR A 91 -4.94 8.08 -15.01
CA THR A 91 -6.40 8.23 -15.14
C THR A 91 -6.77 9.70 -15.36
N VAL A 92 -6.08 10.61 -14.66
CA VAL A 92 -6.25 12.05 -14.84
C VAL A 92 -5.76 12.49 -16.22
N GLU A 93 -4.64 11.96 -16.69
CA GLU A 93 -4.06 12.25 -17.99
C GLU A 93 -4.95 11.74 -19.15
N LYS A 94 -5.57 10.56 -19.02
CA LYS A 94 -6.59 10.05 -19.94
C LYS A 94 -7.84 10.92 -19.96
N LEU A 95 -8.29 11.44 -18.84
CA LEU A 95 -9.42 12.38 -18.74
C LEU A 95 -9.12 13.70 -19.45
N VAL A 96 -7.92 14.24 -19.30
CA VAL A 96 -7.49 15.51 -19.93
C VAL A 96 -7.27 15.35 -21.44
N SER A 97 -6.82 14.18 -21.90
CA SER A 97 -6.59 13.87 -23.32
C SER A 97 -7.86 13.45 -24.10
N GLY A 98 -9.04 13.48 -23.48
CA GLY A 98 -10.32 13.12 -24.11
C GLY A 98 -10.53 11.62 -24.29
N GLY A 99 -9.75 10.78 -23.62
CA GLY A 99 -9.99 9.34 -23.52
C GLY A 99 -11.18 9.04 -22.59
N MET A 100 -11.92 7.94 -22.87
CA MET A 100 -12.95 7.48 -21.94
C MET A 100 -12.29 7.10 -20.62
N PRO A 101 -12.73 7.67 -19.47
CA PRO A 101 -12.26 7.21 -18.17
C PRO A 101 -12.69 5.74 -18.02
N GLU A 102 -11.77 4.88 -17.63
CA GLU A 102 -12.14 3.60 -17.06
C GLU A 102 -12.87 3.90 -15.75
N PHE A 103 -14.18 3.68 -15.76
CA PHE A 103 -15.01 3.85 -14.58
C PHE A 103 -14.60 2.82 -13.53
N GLY A 104 -13.79 3.24 -12.60
CA GLY A 104 -13.38 2.48 -11.45
C GLY A 104 -12.98 3.44 -10.36
N GLY A 105 -13.81 3.60 -9.34
CA GLY A 105 -13.49 4.42 -8.19
C GLY A 105 -12.36 3.81 -7.36
N THR A 106 -11.91 4.57 -6.37
CA THR A 106 -10.93 4.10 -5.41
C THR A 106 -11.56 3.16 -4.39
N PHE A 107 -10.74 2.31 -3.77
CA PHE A 107 -11.17 1.52 -2.62
C PHE A 107 -10.96 2.28 -1.31
N GLU A 108 -11.68 1.85 -0.28
CA GLU A 108 -11.45 2.19 1.11
C GLU A 108 -11.61 0.91 1.95
N ILE A 109 -10.63 0.62 2.79
CA ILE A 109 -10.63 -0.55 3.67
C ILE A 109 -10.23 -0.14 5.09
N ASP A 110 -10.98 -0.60 6.08
CA ASP A 110 -10.70 -0.40 7.49
C ASP A 110 -10.36 -1.73 8.16
N ILE A 111 -9.27 -1.74 8.93
CA ILE A 111 -8.70 -2.93 9.56
C ILE A 111 -8.58 -2.68 11.07
N ASP A 112 -9.03 -3.67 11.87
CA ASP A 112 -8.81 -3.66 13.32
C ASP A 112 -7.34 -3.96 13.62
N PRO A 113 -6.60 -3.08 14.32
CA PRO A 113 -5.20 -3.31 14.64
C PRO A 113 -4.97 -4.49 15.57
N ARG A 114 -5.96 -4.90 16.37
CA ARG A 114 -5.83 -5.97 17.35
C ARG A 114 -5.64 -7.35 16.72
N ASP A 115 -6.43 -7.67 15.73
CA ASP A 115 -6.50 -9.01 15.13
C ASP A 115 -6.40 -9.02 13.59
N GLY A 116 -6.31 -7.85 12.96
CA GLY A 116 -6.27 -7.73 11.50
C GLY A 116 -7.62 -7.93 10.83
N LYS A 117 -8.72 -7.95 11.59
CA LYS A 117 -10.06 -8.14 11.06
C LYS A 117 -10.48 -6.96 10.19
N ILE A 118 -11.09 -7.27 9.06
CA ILE A 118 -11.64 -6.26 8.17
C ILE A 118 -12.97 -5.76 8.74
N LEU A 119 -13.03 -4.45 8.99
CA LEU A 119 -14.22 -3.78 9.53
C LEU A 119 -15.11 -3.22 8.43
N LYS A 120 -14.49 -2.78 7.33
CA LYS A 120 -15.19 -2.15 6.20
C LYS A 120 -14.40 -2.35 4.91
N ILE A 121 -15.09 -2.64 3.82
CA ILE A 121 -14.56 -2.54 2.46
C ILE A 121 -15.58 -1.81 1.61
N ILE A 122 -15.15 -0.74 0.94
CA ILE A 122 -15.93 0.00 -0.03
C ILE A 122 -15.11 0.15 -1.31
N HIS A 123 -15.74 -0.02 -2.44
CA HIS A 123 -15.20 0.34 -3.73
C HIS A 123 -16.14 1.35 -4.38
N TYR A 124 -15.67 2.56 -4.53
CA TYR A 124 -16.43 3.64 -5.18
C TYR A 124 -16.50 3.37 -6.68
N LYS A 125 -17.62 3.67 -7.30
CA LYS A 125 -17.85 3.57 -8.75
C LYS A 125 -17.60 4.90 -9.43
#